data_0f577a6c14b97eb7a902f62f5f6f6059
#
_entry.id   0f577a6c14b97eb7a902f62f5f6f6059
#
_cell.length_a   1.000
_cell.length_b   1.000
_cell.length_c   1.000
_cell.angle_alpha   90.00
_cell.angle_beta   90.00
_cell.angle_gamma   90.00
#
_symmetry.space_group_name_H-M   'P 1'
#
loop_
_entity.id
_entity.type
_entity.pdbx_description
1 polymer ?
#
loop_
_entity_poly.entity_id
_entity_poly.type
_entity_poly.pdbx_seq_one_letter_code
_entity_poly.pdbx_strand_id
1 'polypeptide(L)'
;MNGNKFYEEIFSRVMYNYRNVFDKESGFMRGRLKDGSWLAPFDPYEWGGPYCEGNAWHYNWSVFHDVQGLINLYGSDEAFTAKIDSVFTVPNVIRPGTYGGMIHEMKEMELAGMGQYAHGNQPIQHMIYLYSYAGQPWKTQYWSRQITGRLYNSSERGYPGDEDQGGMSSWYILSSLGIYSVCPGTDQYVLGSPVFRKATITMEDGRKFVIEADGNSQQNVYIQSATLNGKPLDKNYITYKDIADGGVMRLVMGPEPNKERGTGKDAAPFSLSRPE
;
A
#
# COMPACT_ATOMS: atom_id res chain seq x y z
N MET A 1 -16.35 8.88 21.11
CA MET A 1 -14.92 8.88 21.54
C MET A 1 -14.89 9.30 22.99
N ASN A 2 -14.48 8.41 23.88
CA ASN A 2 -14.26 8.78 25.27
C ASN A 2 -12.97 9.59 25.32
N GLY A 3 -13.10 10.92 25.28
CA GLY A 3 -11.97 11.84 25.23
C GLY A 3 -11.06 11.75 26.46
N ASN A 4 -10.19 10.75 26.48
CA ASN A 4 -9.11 10.74 27.45
C ASN A 4 -8.02 11.68 26.94
N LYS A 5 -8.10 12.94 27.40
CA LYS A 5 -7.16 14.01 27.02
C LYS A 5 -5.67 13.61 27.21
N PHE A 6 -5.37 12.73 28.17
CA PHE A 6 -4.02 12.24 28.40
C PHE A 6 -3.48 11.44 27.21
N TYR A 7 -4.26 10.50 26.69
CA TYR A 7 -3.86 9.73 25.50
C TYR A 7 -3.86 10.58 24.23
N GLU A 8 -4.82 11.49 24.08
CA GLU A 8 -4.86 12.44 22.97
C GLU A 8 -3.57 13.28 22.93
N GLU A 9 -3.12 13.78 24.08
CA GLU A 9 -1.88 14.56 24.16
C GLU A 9 -0.63 13.74 23.84
N ILE A 10 -0.55 12.48 24.32
CA ILE A 10 0.56 11.59 24.00
C ILE A 10 0.58 11.26 22.50
N PHE A 11 -0.53 10.78 21.97
CA PHE A 11 -0.58 10.34 20.58
C PHE A 11 -0.41 11.48 19.57
N SER A 12 -0.90 12.68 19.86
CA SER A 12 -0.67 13.86 19.02
C SER A 12 0.80 14.30 18.96
N ARG A 13 1.61 13.93 19.95
CA ARG A 13 3.06 14.15 19.90
C ARG A 13 3.80 13.05 19.16
N VAL A 14 3.46 11.77 19.43
CA VAL A 14 4.24 10.64 18.91
C VAL A 14 3.89 10.28 17.45
N MET A 15 2.73 10.69 16.94
CA MET A 15 2.31 10.39 15.58
C MET A 15 3.24 10.96 14.48
N TYR A 16 4.07 11.95 14.83
CA TYR A 16 5.06 12.52 13.91
C TYR A 16 6.49 12.00 14.12
N ASN A 17 6.69 11.02 15.01
CA ASN A 17 8.04 10.52 15.35
C ASN A 17 8.75 9.84 14.17
N TYR A 18 8.02 9.35 13.15
CA TYR A 18 8.62 8.83 11.92
C TYR A 18 9.56 9.83 11.26
N ARG A 19 9.32 11.16 11.41
CA ARG A 19 10.18 12.24 10.89
C ARG A 19 11.58 12.22 11.52
N ASN A 20 11.70 11.73 12.77
CA ASN A 20 12.96 11.69 13.49
C ASN A 20 13.90 10.59 12.98
N VAL A 21 13.38 9.58 12.30
CA VAL A 21 14.14 8.45 11.76
C VAL A 21 14.28 8.51 10.23
N PHE A 22 13.69 9.51 9.58
CA PHE A 22 13.88 9.73 8.15
C PHE A 22 15.21 10.45 7.91
N ASP A 23 16.12 9.76 7.23
CA ASP A 23 17.39 10.35 6.78
C ASP A 23 17.24 10.91 5.37
N LYS A 24 17.24 12.23 5.28
CA LYS A 24 17.02 12.94 4.01
C LYS A 24 18.13 12.70 2.99
N GLU A 25 19.36 12.42 3.44
CA GLU A 25 20.50 12.18 2.55
C GLU A 25 20.36 10.83 1.85
N SER A 26 20.03 9.77 2.60
CA SER A 26 19.85 8.43 2.02
C SER A 26 18.46 8.21 1.43
N GLY A 27 17.45 8.98 1.84
CA GLY A 27 16.04 8.80 1.50
C GLY A 27 15.43 7.54 2.11
N PHE A 28 15.88 7.17 3.33
CA PHE A 28 15.36 6.00 4.06
C PHE A 28 15.05 6.31 5.51
N MET A 29 14.13 5.53 6.08
CA MET A 29 14.00 5.40 7.52
C MET A 29 15.19 4.61 8.05
N ARG A 30 15.98 5.21 8.99
CA ARG A 30 17.20 4.62 9.54
C ARG A 30 17.14 4.49 11.04
N GLY A 31 17.88 3.52 11.56
CA GLY A 31 18.14 3.42 12.99
C GLY A 31 18.85 4.68 13.51
N ARG A 32 18.37 5.20 14.65
CA ARG A 32 18.93 6.37 15.29
C ARG A 32 19.32 6.06 16.73
N LEU A 33 20.50 6.46 17.14
CA LEU A 33 21.01 6.22 18.49
C LEU A 33 20.45 7.26 19.47
N LYS A 34 20.58 6.98 20.78
CA LYS A 34 20.04 7.84 21.83
C LYS A 34 20.65 9.26 21.84
N ASP A 35 21.88 9.41 21.37
CA ASP A 35 22.56 10.70 21.22
C ASP A 35 22.14 11.48 19.97
N GLY A 36 21.25 10.90 19.17
CA GLY A 36 20.74 11.49 17.94
C GLY A 36 21.57 11.20 16.69
N SER A 37 22.69 10.49 16.80
CA SER A 37 23.47 10.06 15.62
C SER A 37 22.79 8.92 14.87
N TRP A 38 23.11 8.79 13.57
CA TRP A 38 22.62 7.68 12.76
C TRP A 38 23.39 6.40 13.08
N LEU A 39 22.66 5.28 13.18
CA LEU A 39 23.30 3.98 13.24
C LEU A 39 24.14 3.75 11.98
N ALA A 40 25.43 3.42 12.16
CA ALA A 40 26.37 3.20 11.08
C ALA A 40 27.18 1.90 11.31
N PRO A 41 27.62 1.23 10.23
CA PRO A 41 27.40 1.54 8.82
C PRO A 41 25.94 1.38 8.39
N PHE A 42 25.51 2.02 7.30
CA PHE A 42 24.17 1.87 6.75
C PHE A 42 24.22 1.21 5.37
N ASP A 43 23.51 0.11 5.25
CA ASP A 43 23.27 -0.60 4.01
C ASP A 43 21.77 -0.87 3.87
N PRO A 44 21.08 -0.28 2.88
CA PRO A 44 19.62 -0.43 2.75
C PRO A 44 19.16 -1.86 2.40
N TYR A 45 20.08 -2.73 1.98
CA TYR A 45 19.78 -4.14 1.65
C TYR A 45 19.99 -5.10 2.83
N GLU A 46 20.59 -4.63 3.92
CA GLU A 46 20.87 -5.45 5.10
C GLU A 46 19.58 -5.69 5.90
N TRP A 47 19.28 -6.97 6.15
CA TRP A 47 18.12 -7.40 6.93
C TRP A 47 18.42 -7.41 8.42
N GLY A 48 17.42 -7.04 9.21
CA GLY A 48 17.53 -6.98 10.67
C GLY A 48 18.14 -5.68 11.17
N GLY A 49 18.93 -5.74 12.25
CA GLY A 49 19.42 -4.55 12.91
C GLY A 49 18.28 -3.69 13.46
N PRO A 50 18.06 -2.47 12.94
CA PRO A 50 16.94 -1.63 13.38
C PRO A 50 15.58 -2.05 12.80
N TYR A 51 15.54 -3.04 11.91
CA TYR A 51 14.34 -3.51 11.24
C TYR A 51 13.96 -4.91 11.72
N CYS A 52 12.67 -5.14 11.92
CA CYS A 52 12.15 -6.45 12.27
C CYS A 52 11.72 -7.18 10.98
N GLU A 53 12.30 -8.35 10.70
CA GLU A 53 11.98 -9.18 9.52
C GLU A 53 11.99 -8.42 8.20
N GLY A 54 13.00 -7.60 7.98
CA GLY A 54 13.09 -6.80 6.79
C GLY A 54 14.33 -5.95 6.71
N ASN A 55 14.34 -5.05 5.75
CA ASN A 55 15.41 -4.08 5.53
C ASN A 55 14.84 -2.67 5.33
N ALA A 56 15.69 -1.69 4.99
CA ALA A 56 15.26 -0.31 4.80
C ALA A 56 14.26 -0.13 3.67
N TRP A 57 14.33 -0.94 2.60
CA TRP A 57 13.37 -0.89 1.50
C TRP A 57 11.96 -1.27 1.90
N HIS A 58 11.81 -2.15 2.91
CA HIS A 58 10.50 -2.62 3.38
C HIS A 58 9.88 -1.64 4.37
N TYR A 59 10.67 -1.16 5.34
CA TYR A 59 10.17 -0.31 6.43
C TYR A 59 10.01 1.16 6.10
N ASN A 60 10.49 1.59 4.95
CA ASN A 60 10.44 2.98 4.51
C ASN A 60 9.02 3.53 4.34
N TRP A 61 8.03 2.67 4.26
CA TRP A 61 6.64 2.97 3.92
C TRP A 61 5.68 2.89 5.11
N SER A 62 6.13 2.51 6.29
CA SER A 62 5.31 2.24 7.48
C SER A 62 4.76 3.52 8.14
N VAL A 63 4.20 4.43 7.36
CA VAL A 63 3.57 5.69 7.79
C VAL A 63 2.12 5.73 7.30
N PHE A 64 1.33 4.75 7.71
CA PHE A 64 -0.03 4.52 7.23
C PHE A 64 -0.99 5.69 7.49
N HIS A 65 -0.80 6.40 8.60
CA HIS A 65 -1.65 7.48 9.09
C HIS A 65 -1.30 8.84 8.51
N ASP A 66 -0.11 8.99 7.92
CA ASP A 66 0.40 10.29 7.44
C ASP A 66 1.22 10.16 6.15
N VAL A 67 0.61 9.58 5.12
CA VAL A 67 1.26 9.36 3.81
C VAL A 67 1.65 10.70 3.16
N GLN A 68 0.81 11.75 3.29
CA GLN A 68 1.18 13.07 2.79
C GLN A 68 2.38 13.65 3.53
N GLY A 69 2.48 13.41 4.86
CA GLY A 69 3.66 13.81 5.63
C GLY A 69 4.92 13.07 5.18
N LEU A 70 4.78 11.80 4.78
CA LEU A 70 5.90 11.05 4.17
C LEU A 70 6.27 11.64 2.79
N ILE A 71 5.29 11.98 1.95
CA ILE A 71 5.51 12.65 0.65
C ILE A 71 6.26 13.96 0.86
N ASN A 72 5.87 14.78 1.84
CA ASN A 72 6.52 16.06 2.17
C ASN A 72 8.01 15.86 2.54
N LEU A 73 8.36 14.75 3.21
CA LEU A 73 9.78 14.44 3.51
C LEU A 73 10.60 14.17 2.24
N TYR A 74 9.99 13.64 1.18
CA TYR A 74 10.64 13.47 -0.14
C TYR A 74 10.66 14.75 -0.98
N GLY A 75 9.88 15.77 -0.60
CA GLY A 75 9.84 17.09 -1.23
C GLY A 75 8.89 17.24 -2.41
N SER A 76 8.44 16.13 -3.03
CA SER A 76 7.39 16.18 -4.06
C SER A 76 6.73 14.81 -4.29
N ASP A 77 5.55 14.81 -4.94
CA ASP A 77 4.84 13.60 -5.37
C ASP A 77 5.71 12.77 -6.35
N GLU A 78 6.45 13.44 -7.24
CA GLU A 78 7.32 12.80 -8.24
C GLU A 78 8.52 12.11 -7.58
N ALA A 79 9.20 12.79 -6.64
CA ALA A 79 10.33 12.20 -5.92
C ALA A 79 9.89 11.01 -5.07
N PHE A 80 8.74 11.11 -4.43
CA PHE A 80 8.13 10.03 -3.65
C PHE A 80 7.78 8.83 -4.53
N THR A 81 7.07 9.04 -5.64
CA THR A 81 6.68 7.96 -6.55
C THR A 81 7.88 7.34 -7.27
N ALA A 82 8.90 8.12 -7.61
CA ALA A 82 10.16 7.61 -8.14
C ALA A 82 10.88 6.69 -7.13
N LYS A 83 10.82 7.02 -5.83
CA LYS A 83 11.36 6.16 -4.78
C LYS A 83 10.56 4.84 -4.67
N ILE A 84 9.23 4.87 -4.79
CA ILE A 84 8.42 3.64 -4.85
C ILE A 84 8.79 2.83 -6.11
N ASP A 85 8.88 3.46 -7.28
CA ASP A 85 9.27 2.78 -8.52
C ASP A 85 10.62 2.07 -8.39
N SER A 86 11.56 2.68 -7.66
CA SER A 86 12.89 2.11 -7.46
C SER A 86 12.88 0.79 -6.70
N VAL A 87 11.89 0.53 -5.83
CA VAL A 87 11.75 -0.74 -5.11
C VAL A 87 11.68 -1.93 -6.09
N PHE A 88 11.00 -1.75 -7.23
CA PHE A 88 10.80 -2.80 -8.22
C PHE A 88 11.94 -2.92 -9.24
N THR A 89 12.79 -1.88 -9.34
CA THR A 89 13.83 -1.78 -10.39
C THR A 89 15.25 -1.97 -9.88
N VAL A 90 15.49 -1.77 -8.57
CA VAL A 90 16.79 -2.07 -7.96
C VAL A 90 17.07 -3.57 -7.97
N PRO A 91 18.37 -3.97 -7.97
CA PRO A 91 18.72 -5.39 -7.92
C PRO A 91 18.08 -6.12 -6.74
N ASN A 92 17.67 -7.37 -6.97
CA ASN A 92 17.22 -8.28 -5.91
C ASN A 92 18.46 -8.81 -5.13
N VAL A 93 19.06 -7.91 -4.34
CA VAL A 93 20.21 -8.21 -3.49
C VAL A 93 19.70 -8.51 -2.09
N ILE A 94 20.18 -9.62 -1.52
CA ILE A 94 19.86 -10.04 -0.16
C ILE A 94 21.15 -10.05 0.65
N ARG A 95 21.13 -9.33 1.77
CA ARG A 95 22.19 -9.34 2.79
C ARG A 95 21.58 -9.73 4.11
N PRO A 96 21.81 -10.96 4.59
CA PRO A 96 21.15 -11.49 5.78
C PRO A 96 21.39 -10.69 7.06
N GLY A 97 22.45 -9.88 7.13
CA GLY A 97 22.75 -8.99 8.25
C GLY A 97 22.74 -9.71 9.59
N THR A 98 21.98 -9.19 10.54
CA THR A 98 21.94 -9.75 11.92
C THR A 98 21.26 -11.12 12.01
N TYR A 99 20.59 -11.59 10.97
CA TYR A 99 20.06 -12.96 10.90
C TYR A 99 21.16 -14.02 10.70
N GLY A 100 22.34 -13.64 10.20
CA GLY A 100 23.47 -14.54 10.03
C GLY A 100 23.29 -15.59 8.92
N GLY A 101 22.13 -15.65 8.26
CA GLY A 101 21.81 -16.59 7.20
C GLY A 101 20.47 -16.25 6.53
N MET A 102 20.15 -16.98 5.45
CA MET A 102 18.89 -16.81 4.72
C MET A 102 17.70 -17.33 5.55
N ILE A 103 16.74 -16.46 5.85
CA ILE A 103 15.42 -16.82 6.37
C ILE A 103 14.42 -17.00 5.22
N HIS A 104 13.21 -17.50 5.52
CA HIS A 104 12.25 -17.85 4.46
C HIS A 104 11.75 -16.59 3.69
N GLU A 105 11.52 -15.46 4.37
CA GLU A 105 11.06 -14.22 3.74
C GLU A 105 12.06 -13.67 2.72
N MET A 106 13.36 -13.86 2.96
CA MET A 106 14.41 -13.51 1.98
C MET A 106 14.33 -14.40 0.74
N LYS A 107 14.08 -15.71 0.91
CA LYS A 107 13.91 -16.64 -0.21
C LYS A 107 12.64 -16.34 -1.00
N GLU A 108 11.56 -16.00 -0.34
CA GLU A 108 10.30 -15.60 -0.94
C GLU A 108 10.46 -14.33 -1.78
N MET A 109 11.17 -13.32 -1.27
CA MET A 109 11.51 -12.12 -2.02
C MET A 109 12.39 -12.44 -3.25
N GLU A 110 13.37 -13.33 -3.10
CA GLU A 110 14.21 -13.79 -4.20
C GLU A 110 13.39 -14.46 -5.29
N LEU A 111 12.48 -15.36 -4.91
CA LEU A 111 11.60 -16.08 -5.83
C LEU A 111 10.58 -15.17 -6.51
N ALA A 112 10.07 -14.16 -5.82
CA ALA A 112 9.17 -13.17 -6.40
C ALA A 112 9.81 -12.39 -7.55
N GLY A 113 11.13 -12.16 -7.49
CA GLY A 113 11.90 -11.52 -8.56
C GLY A 113 11.40 -10.11 -8.91
N MET A 114 10.99 -9.34 -7.90
CA MET A 114 10.42 -7.99 -8.03
C MET A 114 11.28 -6.94 -7.32
N GLY A 115 12.59 -6.95 -7.58
CA GLY A 115 13.54 -6.04 -6.94
C GLY A 115 13.58 -6.25 -5.42
N GLN A 116 13.31 -5.22 -4.66
CA GLN A 116 13.23 -5.27 -3.19
C GLN A 116 11.79 -5.38 -2.66
N TYR A 117 10.82 -5.70 -3.52
CA TYR A 117 9.43 -5.88 -3.09
C TYR A 117 9.22 -7.28 -2.51
N ALA A 118 9.27 -7.39 -1.19
CA ALA A 118 9.09 -8.63 -0.44
C ALA A 118 7.61 -8.86 -0.08
N HIS A 119 6.78 -9.21 -1.07
CA HIS A 119 5.32 -9.36 -0.87
C HIS A 119 4.95 -10.42 0.18
N GLY A 120 5.77 -11.45 0.35
CA GLY A 120 5.59 -12.48 1.37
C GLY A 120 5.61 -11.94 2.81
N ASN A 121 5.99 -10.68 3.02
CA ASN A 121 6.06 -10.07 4.34
C ASN A 121 5.25 -8.76 4.40
N GLN A 122 4.48 -8.57 5.49
CA GLN A 122 3.48 -7.50 5.66
C GLN A 122 4.03 -6.07 5.59
N PRO A 123 5.25 -5.73 6.05
CA PRO A 123 5.72 -4.35 6.10
C PRO A 123 5.65 -3.59 4.77
N ILE A 124 5.66 -4.29 3.63
CA ILE A 124 5.67 -3.64 2.32
C ILE A 124 4.36 -3.78 1.53
N GLN A 125 3.44 -4.64 1.95
CA GLN A 125 2.24 -5.00 1.16
C GLN A 125 1.36 -3.81 0.78
N HIS A 126 1.25 -2.80 1.65
CA HIS A 126 0.44 -1.59 1.44
C HIS A 126 1.10 -0.59 0.48
N MET A 127 2.42 -0.68 0.26
CA MET A 127 3.23 0.32 -0.46
C MET A 127 2.66 0.66 -1.84
N ILE A 128 2.18 -0.32 -2.59
CA ILE A 128 1.65 -0.10 -3.94
C ILE A 128 0.38 0.78 -3.97
N TYR A 129 -0.31 0.92 -2.86
CA TYR A 129 -1.48 1.79 -2.73
C TYR A 129 -1.11 3.25 -2.47
N LEU A 130 0.15 3.52 -2.10
CA LEU A 130 0.64 4.86 -1.79
C LEU A 130 0.72 5.76 -3.03
N TYR A 131 0.81 5.20 -4.23
CA TYR A 131 0.72 5.98 -5.47
C TYR A 131 -0.59 6.78 -5.58
N SER A 132 -1.68 6.27 -5.01
CA SER A 132 -2.99 6.96 -5.01
C SER A 132 -3.01 8.23 -4.16
N TYR A 133 -2.08 8.38 -3.22
CA TYR A 133 -1.89 9.61 -2.42
C TYR A 133 -1.08 10.66 -3.16
N ALA A 134 -0.21 10.22 -4.07
CA ALA A 134 0.70 11.07 -4.84
C ALA A 134 0.21 11.31 -6.29
N GLY A 135 -1.12 11.25 -6.52
CA GLY A 135 -1.72 11.57 -7.80
C GLY A 135 -1.41 10.61 -8.96
N GLN A 136 -0.95 9.38 -8.67
CA GLN A 136 -0.64 8.37 -9.69
C GLN A 136 -1.41 7.05 -9.48
N PRO A 137 -2.76 7.06 -9.36
CA PRO A 137 -3.56 5.87 -9.04
C PRO A 137 -3.44 4.75 -10.07
N TRP A 138 -3.09 5.06 -11.32
CA TRP A 138 -2.89 4.04 -12.36
C TRP A 138 -1.72 3.10 -12.03
N LYS A 139 -0.68 3.55 -11.29
CA LYS A 139 0.40 2.68 -10.84
C LYS A 139 -0.06 1.71 -9.76
N THR A 140 -0.93 2.14 -8.83
CA THR A 140 -1.62 1.24 -7.90
C THR A 140 -2.38 0.16 -8.65
N GLN A 141 -3.15 0.53 -9.69
CA GLN A 141 -3.94 -0.41 -10.49
C GLN A 141 -3.04 -1.41 -11.23
N TYR A 142 -1.95 -0.96 -11.80
CA TYR A 142 -0.96 -1.82 -12.45
C TYR A 142 -0.36 -2.82 -11.48
N TRP A 143 0.20 -2.34 -10.37
CA TRP A 143 0.92 -3.20 -9.44
C TRP A 143 0.00 -4.17 -8.70
N SER A 144 -1.22 -3.78 -8.33
CA SER A 144 -2.17 -4.70 -7.71
C SER A 144 -2.49 -5.89 -8.62
N ARG A 145 -2.63 -5.66 -9.93
CA ARG A 145 -2.85 -6.73 -10.92
C ARG A 145 -1.60 -7.55 -11.20
N GLN A 146 -0.40 -6.92 -11.23
CA GLN A 146 0.85 -7.67 -11.36
C GLN A 146 1.05 -8.63 -10.19
N ILE A 147 0.84 -8.15 -8.97
CA ILE A 147 1.06 -8.96 -7.76
C ILE A 147 0.02 -10.07 -7.66
N THR A 148 -1.28 -9.76 -7.79
CA THR A 148 -2.34 -10.78 -7.72
C THR A 148 -2.21 -11.85 -8.81
N GLY A 149 -1.76 -11.47 -10.01
CA GLY A 149 -1.64 -12.40 -11.14
C GLY A 149 -0.33 -13.19 -11.19
N ARG A 150 0.75 -12.70 -10.57
CA ARG A 150 2.08 -13.33 -10.64
C ARG A 150 2.43 -14.12 -9.40
N LEU A 151 2.00 -13.65 -8.23
CA LEU A 151 2.46 -14.20 -6.95
C LEU A 151 1.44 -15.13 -6.29
N TYR A 152 0.17 -15.09 -6.72
CA TYR A 152 -0.87 -15.97 -6.20
C TYR A 152 -1.33 -16.95 -7.25
N ASN A 153 -1.61 -18.18 -6.83
CA ASN A 153 -2.11 -19.24 -7.71
C ASN A 153 -2.93 -20.27 -6.92
N SER A 154 -3.52 -21.26 -7.64
CA SER A 154 -4.38 -22.28 -7.05
C SER A 154 -3.66 -23.59 -6.65
N SER A 155 -2.33 -23.58 -6.57
CA SER A 155 -1.57 -24.74 -6.10
C SER A 155 -1.56 -24.82 -4.57
N GLU A 156 -1.03 -25.93 -4.04
CA GLU A 156 -0.80 -26.11 -2.60
C GLU A 156 0.12 -25.02 -2.00
N ARG A 157 0.96 -24.39 -2.84
CA ARG A 157 1.84 -23.26 -2.50
C ARG A 157 1.33 -21.99 -3.15
N GLY A 158 0.03 -21.73 -3.00
CA GLY A 158 -0.66 -20.64 -3.68
C GLY A 158 -0.36 -19.23 -3.17
N TYR A 159 0.32 -19.10 -2.03
CA TYR A 159 0.75 -17.84 -1.45
C TYR A 159 2.25 -17.60 -1.66
N PRO A 160 2.68 -16.36 -1.85
CA PRO A 160 4.11 -16.01 -2.02
C PRO A 160 4.90 -15.92 -0.71
N GLY A 161 4.32 -16.29 0.41
CA GLY A 161 4.90 -16.30 1.75
C GLY A 161 3.95 -16.93 2.75
N ASP A 162 4.25 -16.79 4.02
CA ASP A 162 3.40 -17.29 5.10
C ASP A 162 2.08 -16.53 5.16
N GLU A 163 1.00 -17.24 5.49
CA GLU A 163 -0.36 -16.67 5.52
C GLU A 163 -0.55 -15.64 6.62
N ASP A 164 0.13 -15.80 7.75
CA ASP A 164 0.23 -14.88 8.88
C ASP A 164 -1.13 -14.40 9.43
N GLN A 165 -1.90 -15.37 9.92
CA GLN A 165 -3.18 -15.14 10.62
C GLN A 165 -4.19 -14.30 9.81
N GLY A 166 -4.27 -14.52 8.52
CA GLY A 166 -5.18 -13.83 7.63
C GLY A 166 -4.57 -12.64 6.89
N GLY A 167 -3.31 -12.29 7.12
CA GLY A 167 -2.64 -11.16 6.48
C GLY A 167 -2.58 -11.31 4.96
N MET A 168 -2.08 -12.45 4.50
CA MET A 168 -1.90 -12.73 3.08
C MET A 168 -3.23 -12.90 2.35
N SER A 169 -4.15 -13.70 2.90
CA SER A 169 -5.46 -13.92 2.30
C SER A 169 -6.33 -12.67 2.30
N SER A 170 -6.30 -11.86 3.37
CA SER A 170 -7.02 -10.58 3.42
C SER A 170 -6.51 -9.61 2.36
N TRP A 171 -5.19 -9.52 2.18
CA TRP A 171 -4.61 -8.70 1.13
C TRP A 171 -5.08 -9.15 -0.26
N TYR A 172 -5.01 -10.48 -0.53
CA TYR A 172 -5.43 -11.04 -1.82
C TYR A 172 -6.93 -10.81 -2.09
N ILE A 173 -7.79 -11.06 -1.10
CA ILE A 173 -9.24 -10.90 -1.25
C ILE A 173 -9.57 -9.41 -1.52
N LEU A 174 -9.11 -8.50 -0.68
CA LEU A 174 -9.40 -7.08 -0.84
C LEU A 174 -8.83 -6.53 -2.15
N SER A 175 -7.58 -6.86 -2.48
CA SER A 175 -6.96 -6.43 -3.74
C SER A 175 -7.67 -7.01 -4.97
N SER A 176 -8.17 -8.26 -4.88
CA SER A 176 -8.96 -8.90 -5.94
C SER A 176 -10.34 -8.25 -6.12
N LEU A 177 -10.91 -7.68 -5.06
CA LEU A 177 -12.10 -6.83 -5.12
C LEU A 177 -11.80 -5.44 -5.71
N GLY A 178 -10.52 -5.06 -5.81
CA GLY A 178 -10.08 -3.75 -6.28
C GLY A 178 -10.11 -2.66 -5.20
N ILE A 179 -10.00 -3.03 -3.94
CA ILE A 179 -9.96 -2.12 -2.78
C ILE A 179 -8.91 -2.59 -1.77
N TYR A 180 -8.38 -1.67 -0.95
CA TYR A 180 -7.48 -2.02 0.15
C TYR A 180 -7.47 -0.97 1.26
N SER A 181 -7.47 -1.40 2.53
CA SER A 181 -7.39 -0.50 3.69
C SER A 181 -5.92 -0.20 4.00
N VAL A 182 -5.42 0.96 3.58
CA VAL A 182 -4.04 1.40 3.86
C VAL A 182 -3.89 1.83 5.33
N CYS A 183 -4.86 2.56 5.85
CA CYS A 183 -4.87 3.04 7.23
C CYS A 183 -6.06 2.48 7.99
N PRO A 184 -5.91 1.42 8.79
CA PRO A 184 -7.00 0.80 9.54
C PRO A 184 -7.69 1.73 10.55
N GLY A 185 -7.06 2.88 10.88
CA GLY A 185 -7.65 3.92 11.74
C GLY A 185 -8.68 4.81 11.03
N THR A 186 -8.89 4.63 9.74
CA THR A 186 -9.90 5.33 8.94
C THR A 186 -10.94 4.34 8.43
N ASP A 187 -12.05 4.87 7.91
CA ASP A 187 -13.10 4.09 7.25
C ASP A 187 -12.88 3.95 5.73
N GLN A 188 -11.70 4.31 5.23
CA GLN A 188 -11.43 4.38 3.80
C GLN A 188 -10.77 3.11 3.24
N TYR A 189 -11.21 2.74 2.03
CA TYR A 189 -10.61 1.71 1.20
C TYR A 189 -10.12 2.33 -0.10
N VAL A 190 -8.81 2.29 -0.31
CA VAL A 190 -8.15 2.82 -1.51
C VAL A 190 -8.46 1.94 -2.71
N LEU A 191 -8.77 2.55 -3.86
CA LEU A 191 -9.06 1.84 -5.09
C LEU A 191 -7.79 1.27 -5.73
N GLY A 192 -7.82 -0.03 -6.00
CA GLY A 192 -6.85 -0.74 -6.84
C GLY A 192 -7.46 -1.08 -8.20
N SER A 193 -7.21 -2.31 -8.67
CA SER A 193 -7.80 -2.84 -9.91
C SER A 193 -8.42 -4.22 -9.65
N PRO A 194 -9.74 -4.38 -9.77
CA PRO A 194 -10.39 -5.66 -9.46
C PRO A 194 -9.95 -6.76 -10.44
N VAL A 195 -9.84 -7.99 -9.93
CA VAL A 195 -9.55 -9.17 -10.75
C VAL A 195 -10.82 -9.68 -11.43
N PHE A 196 -11.96 -9.55 -10.77
CA PHE A 196 -13.25 -10.05 -11.26
C PHE A 196 -14.02 -8.97 -12.02
N ARG A 197 -14.83 -9.41 -13.02
CA ARG A 197 -15.77 -8.51 -13.71
C ARG A 197 -16.93 -8.09 -12.83
N LYS A 198 -17.27 -8.94 -11.87
CA LYS A 198 -18.33 -8.67 -10.90
C LYS A 198 -18.02 -9.37 -9.58
N ALA A 199 -18.17 -8.64 -8.49
CA ALA A 199 -18.13 -9.16 -7.13
C ALA A 199 -19.32 -8.63 -6.34
N THR A 200 -19.80 -9.38 -5.36
CA THR A 200 -20.90 -8.98 -4.48
C THR A 200 -20.52 -9.25 -3.03
N ILE A 201 -20.54 -8.23 -2.22
CA ILE A 201 -20.41 -8.34 -0.77
C ILE A 201 -21.83 -8.31 -0.18
N THR A 202 -22.21 -9.37 0.52
CA THR A 202 -23.52 -9.47 1.17
C THR A 202 -23.34 -9.24 2.66
N MET A 203 -24.04 -8.25 3.20
CA MET A 203 -24.05 -7.94 4.63
C MET A 203 -24.97 -8.91 5.39
N GLU A 204 -24.81 -9.00 6.70
CA GLU A 204 -25.61 -9.87 7.57
C GLU A 204 -27.11 -9.59 7.46
N ASP A 205 -27.51 -8.34 7.23
CA ASP A 205 -28.91 -7.92 7.05
C ASP A 205 -29.44 -8.12 5.62
N GLY A 206 -28.63 -8.72 4.74
CA GLY A 206 -28.98 -9.02 3.35
C GLY A 206 -28.74 -7.88 2.36
N ARG A 207 -28.32 -6.69 2.81
CA ARG A 207 -27.89 -5.63 1.88
C ARG A 207 -26.68 -6.11 1.06
N LYS A 208 -26.57 -5.59 -0.15
CA LYS A 208 -25.51 -5.99 -1.07
C LYS A 208 -24.76 -4.77 -1.59
N PHE A 209 -23.44 -4.87 -1.56
CA PHE A 209 -22.57 -3.96 -2.28
C PHE A 209 -21.97 -4.70 -3.47
N VAL A 210 -22.19 -4.17 -4.66
CA VAL A 210 -21.78 -4.80 -5.92
C VAL A 210 -20.66 -3.99 -6.56
N ILE A 211 -19.58 -4.65 -6.92
CA ILE A 211 -18.48 -4.09 -7.69
C ILE A 211 -18.62 -4.65 -9.11
N GLU A 212 -18.83 -3.78 -10.10
CA GLU A 212 -18.90 -4.13 -11.51
C GLU A 212 -17.71 -3.47 -12.23
N ALA A 213 -16.94 -4.26 -12.98
CA ALA A 213 -15.77 -3.82 -13.72
C ALA A 213 -15.95 -4.11 -15.22
N ASP A 214 -16.62 -3.15 -15.90
CA ASP A 214 -16.97 -3.26 -17.30
C ASP A 214 -15.70 -3.26 -18.18
N GLY A 215 -15.57 -4.25 -19.05
CA GLY A 215 -14.41 -4.42 -19.91
C GLY A 215 -13.17 -5.01 -19.23
N ASN A 216 -13.25 -5.37 -17.95
CA ASN A 216 -12.11 -5.95 -17.20
C ASN A 216 -11.56 -7.23 -17.86
N SER A 217 -10.25 -7.27 -18.04
CA SER A 217 -9.50 -8.40 -18.59
C SER A 217 -8.06 -8.41 -18.05
N GLN A 218 -7.23 -9.31 -18.54
CA GLN A 218 -5.79 -9.30 -18.22
C GLN A 218 -5.06 -8.06 -18.77
N GLN A 219 -5.56 -7.48 -19.87
CA GLN A 219 -5.00 -6.28 -20.51
C GLN A 219 -5.66 -5.01 -19.97
N ASN A 220 -6.97 -5.04 -19.75
CA ASN A 220 -7.75 -3.87 -19.31
C ASN A 220 -7.71 -3.79 -17.77
N VAL A 221 -6.61 -3.26 -17.23
CA VAL A 221 -6.36 -3.19 -15.79
C VAL A 221 -6.55 -1.79 -15.22
N TYR A 222 -6.69 -0.77 -16.08
CA TYR A 222 -6.76 0.63 -15.66
C TYR A 222 -8.19 1.14 -15.65
N ILE A 223 -8.55 1.83 -14.55
CA ILE A 223 -9.86 2.47 -14.41
C ILE A 223 -9.90 3.72 -15.30
N GLN A 224 -10.81 3.71 -16.26
CA GLN A 224 -11.04 4.86 -17.14
C GLN A 224 -12.07 5.84 -16.54
N SER A 225 -13.12 5.30 -15.93
CA SER A 225 -14.10 6.07 -15.16
C SER A 225 -14.69 5.21 -14.05
N ALA A 226 -15.25 5.87 -13.03
CA ALA A 226 -15.90 5.19 -11.93
C ALA A 226 -17.19 5.92 -11.54
N THR A 227 -18.17 5.15 -11.08
CA THR A 227 -19.39 5.68 -10.44
C THR A 227 -19.68 4.91 -9.17
N LEU A 228 -20.26 5.59 -8.20
CA LEU A 228 -20.82 4.99 -6.98
C LEU A 228 -22.31 5.36 -6.89
N ASN A 229 -23.17 4.35 -6.93
CA ASN A 229 -24.62 4.53 -6.95
C ASN A 229 -25.09 5.52 -8.05
N GLY A 230 -24.49 5.40 -9.24
CA GLY A 230 -24.81 6.23 -10.40
C GLY A 230 -24.22 7.64 -10.41
N LYS A 231 -23.51 8.05 -9.35
CA LYS A 231 -22.83 9.35 -9.27
C LYS A 231 -21.33 9.18 -9.65
N PRO A 232 -20.72 10.15 -10.32
CA PRO A 232 -19.27 10.12 -10.60
C PRO A 232 -18.47 9.92 -9.31
N LEU A 233 -17.44 9.04 -9.39
CA LEU A 233 -16.49 8.77 -8.31
C LEU A 233 -15.09 9.15 -8.78
N ASP A 234 -14.68 10.39 -8.51
CA ASP A 234 -13.36 10.91 -8.86
C ASP A 234 -12.31 10.64 -7.79
N LYS A 235 -12.75 10.30 -6.58
CA LYS A 235 -11.87 9.92 -5.47
C LYS A 235 -11.17 8.59 -5.73
N ASN A 236 -10.00 8.43 -5.14
CA ASN A 236 -9.23 7.17 -5.17
C ASN A 236 -9.58 6.23 -4.01
N TYR A 237 -10.72 6.43 -3.37
CA TYR A 237 -11.20 5.61 -2.26
C TYR A 237 -12.72 5.61 -2.18
N ILE A 238 -13.24 4.60 -1.50
CA ILE A 238 -14.61 4.53 -0.97
C ILE A 238 -14.54 4.35 0.55
N THR A 239 -15.67 4.55 1.24
CA THR A 239 -15.74 4.39 2.69
C THR A 239 -16.38 3.07 3.10
N TYR A 240 -16.14 2.65 4.34
CA TYR A 240 -16.88 1.51 4.92
C TYR A 240 -18.39 1.75 4.86
N LYS A 241 -18.84 2.99 5.07
CA LYS A 241 -20.26 3.35 4.97
C LYS A 241 -20.81 3.10 3.58
N ASP A 242 -20.07 3.41 2.52
CA ASP A 242 -20.51 3.14 1.13
C ASP A 242 -20.73 1.65 0.89
N ILE A 243 -19.87 0.81 1.49
CA ILE A 243 -20.02 -0.65 1.40
C ILE A 243 -21.20 -1.13 2.26
N ALA A 244 -21.28 -0.67 3.52
CA ALA A 244 -22.25 -1.12 4.49
C ALA A 244 -23.71 -0.70 4.15
N ASP A 245 -23.87 0.46 3.53
CA ASP A 245 -25.20 0.91 3.07
C ASP A 245 -25.70 0.11 1.85
N GLY A 246 -24.80 -0.64 1.19
CA GLY A 246 -25.09 -1.36 -0.04
C GLY A 246 -25.08 -0.44 -1.26
N GLY A 247 -25.25 -1.03 -2.44
CA GLY A 247 -25.27 -0.28 -3.71
C GLY A 247 -24.35 -0.85 -4.76
N VAL A 248 -23.98 -0.01 -5.73
CA VAL A 248 -23.18 -0.44 -6.88
C VAL A 248 -22.02 0.52 -7.12
N MET A 249 -20.79 0.00 -7.08
CA MET A 249 -19.63 0.66 -7.63
C MET A 249 -19.38 0.09 -9.03
N ARG A 250 -19.42 0.95 -10.05
CA ARG A 250 -19.15 0.57 -11.43
C ARG A 250 -17.86 1.23 -11.90
N LEU A 251 -16.97 0.40 -12.44
CA LEU A 251 -15.67 0.79 -12.99
C LEU A 251 -15.67 0.46 -14.49
N VAL A 252 -15.28 1.40 -15.33
CA VAL A 252 -14.99 1.15 -16.74
C VAL A 252 -13.49 0.91 -16.87
N MET A 253 -13.10 -0.25 -17.37
CA MET A 253 -11.70 -0.67 -17.43
C MET A 253 -11.15 -0.55 -18.84
N GLY A 254 -9.87 -0.18 -18.98
CA GLY A 254 -9.19 -0.06 -20.27
C GLY A 254 -7.72 -0.50 -20.19
N PRO A 255 -7.06 -0.64 -21.37
CA PRO A 255 -5.69 -1.14 -21.45
C PRO A 255 -4.62 -0.07 -21.16
N GLU A 256 -4.99 1.21 -21.26
CA GLU A 256 -4.05 2.33 -21.12
C GLU A 256 -4.23 3.06 -19.77
N PRO A 257 -3.13 3.50 -19.13
CA PRO A 257 -3.20 4.30 -17.91
C PRO A 257 -4.00 5.59 -18.11
N ASN A 258 -5.06 5.79 -17.33
CA ASN A 258 -5.72 7.09 -17.28
C ASN A 258 -4.96 8.01 -16.31
N LYS A 259 -4.25 8.99 -16.86
CA LYS A 259 -3.41 9.94 -16.10
C LYS A 259 -4.15 11.24 -15.74
N GLU A 260 -5.45 11.27 -15.91
CA GLU A 260 -6.29 12.43 -15.59
C GLU A 260 -7.20 12.13 -14.39
N ARG A 261 -7.73 10.88 -14.31
CA ARG A 261 -8.63 10.49 -13.23
C ARG A 261 -7.88 10.34 -11.90
N GLY A 262 -8.43 10.96 -10.86
CA GLY A 262 -7.95 10.77 -9.48
C GLY A 262 -6.58 11.39 -9.21
N THR A 263 -6.14 12.36 -10.01
CA THR A 263 -4.83 13.02 -9.87
C THR A 263 -4.87 14.25 -8.98
N GLY A 264 -6.07 14.83 -8.78
CA GLY A 264 -6.25 15.99 -7.92
C GLY A 264 -6.04 15.67 -6.43
N LYS A 265 -5.59 16.65 -5.66
CA LYS A 265 -5.37 16.49 -4.20
C LYS A 265 -6.65 16.11 -3.45
N ASP A 266 -7.81 16.55 -3.91
CA ASP A 266 -9.11 16.17 -3.33
C ASP A 266 -9.51 14.72 -3.60
N ALA A 267 -8.83 14.06 -4.55
CA ALA A 267 -9.03 12.64 -4.86
C ALA A 267 -8.21 11.71 -3.95
N ALA A 268 -7.18 12.22 -3.28
CA ALA A 268 -6.31 11.44 -2.43
C ALA A 268 -7.05 10.92 -1.18
N PRO A 269 -6.69 9.71 -0.68
CA PRO A 269 -7.19 9.21 0.59
C PRO A 269 -6.72 10.07 1.77
N PHE A 270 -7.25 9.78 2.95
CA PHE A 270 -6.94 10.51 4.19
C PHE A 270 -5.44 10.45 4.52
N SER A 271 -4.91 11.59 4.95
CA SER A 271 -3.61 11.73 5.62
C SER A 271 -3.71 12.82 6.69
N LEU A 272 -2.93 12.70 7.76
CA LEU A 272 -2.90 13.71 8.83
C LEU A 272 -2.35 15.05 8.34
N SER A 273 -1.23 15.01 7.62
CA SER A 273 -0.61 16.21 7.05
C SER A 273 -1.32 16.71 5.80
N ARG A 274 -1.08 17.96 5.48
CA ARG A 274 -1.47 18.60 4.23
C ARG A 274 -0.27 18.67 3.29
N PRO A 275 -0.47 18.84 1.98
CA PRO A 275 0.60 19.18 1.04
C PRO A 275 1.33 20.45 1.47
N GLU A 276 2.67 20.44 1.43
CA GLU A 276 3.52 21.61 1.63
C GLU A 276 3.77 22.36 0.34
#